data_6dd1a8a2bd63f3c842323b95f53a55a8
#
_entry.id   6dd1a8a2bd63f3c842323b95f53a55a8
#
_cell.length_a   1.000
_cell.length_b   1.000
_cell.length_c   1.000
_cell.angle_alpha   90.00
_cell.angle_beta   90.00
_cell.angle_gamma   90.00
#
_symmetry.space_group_name_H-M   'P 1'
#
loop_
_entity.id
_entity.type
_entity.pdbx_description
1 polymer ?
#
loop_
_entity_poly.entity_id
_entity_poly.type
_entity_poly.pdbx_seq_one_letter_code
_entity_poly.pdbx_strand_id
1 'polypeptide(L)'
;VFGPNGEEVDYEYTFGPTAEPVSLTSSEGIKAYRDQVIYVSKLLQQTIDKLIENSDSPPIIILQSDTGPNIDFADTTKEAHYIGRMSIINAYYFPDEKYDLLYHDITPVNSFRAVFDSQFQTNNGLLKDKLFFSTYEKLYTFIEITDSIIVR
;
A
#
# COMPACT_ATOMS: atom_id res chain seq x y z
N VAL A 1 -5.06 -1.99 -19.26
CA VAL A 1 -4.51 -2.90 -18.25
C VAL A 1 -3.35 -3.66 -18.84
N PHE A 2 -2.34 -3.99 -18.04
CA PHE A 2 -1.16 -4.72 -18.51
C PHE A 2 -1.19 -6.16 -18.01
N GLY A 3 -0.73 -7.08 -18.86
CA GLY A 3 -0.39 -8.42 -18.45
C GLY A 3 0.92 -8.48 -17.65
N PRO A 4 1.32 -9.65 -17.15
CA PRO A 4 2.43 -9.79 -16.20
C PRO A 4 3.82 -9.47 -16.77
N ASN A 5 3.94 -9.26 -18.08
CA ASN A 5 5.18 -8.84 -18.76
C ASN A 5 5.06 -7.47 -19.44
N GLY A 6 3.98 -6.74 -19.19
CA GLY A 6 3.75 -5.40 -19.72
C GLY A 6 3.07 -5.36 -21.09
N GLU A 7 2.59 -6.50 -21.59
CA GLU A 7 1.75 -6.55 -22.76
C GLU A 7 0.39 -5.88 -22.49
N GLU A 8 -0.12 -5.11 -23.44
CA GLU A 8 -1.47 -4.58 -23.34
C GLU A 8 -2.49 -5.69 -23.41
N VAL A 9 -3.40 -5.72 -22.45
CA VAL A 9 -4.50 -6.68 -22.40
C VAL A 9 -5.81 -5.93 -22.33
N ASP A 10 -6.70 -6.25 -23.24
CA ASP A 10 -8.05 -5.67 -23.29
C ASP A 10 -8.94 -6.40 -22.28
N TYR A 11 -8.91 -5.91 -21.05
CA TYR A 11 -9.89 -6.30 -20.04
C TYR A 11 -11.00 -5.25 -20.04
N GLU A 12 -12.25 -5.69 -19.98
CA GLU A 12 -13.43 -4.80 -19.88
C GLU A 12 -13.48 -4.01 -18.55
N TYR A 13 -12.34 -3.83 -17.87
CA TYR A 13 -12.26 -3.14 -16.58
C TYR A 13 -11.62 -1.76 -16.73
N THR A 14 -12.33 -0.75 -16.29
CA THR A 14 -11.79 0.61 -16.13
C THR A 14 -11.25 0.81 -14.72
N PHE A 15 -9.97 1.21 -14.63
CA PHE A 15 -9.38 1.66 -13.38
C PHE A 15 -9.47 3.18 -13.31
N GLY A 16 -10.01 3.70 -12.22
CA GLY A 16 -10.07 5.14 -12.01
C GLY A 16 -10.88 5.50 -10.75
N PRO A 17 -10.81 6.74 -10.29
CA PRO A 17 -11.49 7.16 -9.05
C PRO A 17 -13.02 7.07 -9.13
N THR A 18 -13.58 7.00 -10.33
CA THR A 18 -15.03 6.82 -10.58
C THR A 18 -15.39 5.43 -11.08
N ALA A 19 -14.42 4.51 -11.18
CA ALA A 19 -14.69 3.15 -11.60
C ALA A 19 -15.47 2.41 -10.48
N GLU A 20 -16.49 1.67 -10.89
CA GLU A 20 -17.13 0.70 -10.00
C GLU A 20 -16.06 -0.26 -9.44
N PRO A 21 -16.21 -0.72 -8.19
CA PRO A 21 -15.28 -1.68 -7.63
C PRO A 21 -15.09 -2.87 -8.57
N VAL A 22 -13.86 -3.20 -8.90
CA VAL A 22 -13.59 -4.40 -9.70
C VAL A 22 -14.05 -5.59 -8.87
N SER A 23 -15.13 -6.23 -9.32
CA SER A 23 -15.57 -7.46 -8.68
C SER A 23 -14.53 -8.54 -8.91
N LEU A 24 -13.72 -8.84 -7.91
CA LEU A 24 -12.83 -10.00 -7.91
C LEU A 24 -13.59 -11.32 -7.65
N THR A 25 -14.91 -11.34 -7.86
CA THR A 25 -15.69 -12.56 -7.81
C THR A 25 -15.51 -13.39 -9.08
N SER A 26 -15.07 -12.79 -10.19
CA SER A 26 -14.78 -13.53 -11.43
C SER A 26 -13.30 -13.97 -11.47
N SER A 27 -13.06 -15.15 -12.01
CA SER A 27 -11.70 -15.66 -12.24
C SER A 27 -10.87 -14.73 -13.15
N GLU A 28 -11.52 -14.05 -14.06
CA GLU A 28 -10.92 -13.10 -14.99
C GLU A 28 -10.47 -11.80 -14.27
N GLY A 29 -11.33 -11.23 -13.43
CA GLY A 29 -10.99 -10.07 -12.61
C GLY A 29 -9.84 -10.34 -11.65
N ILE A 30 -9.85 -11.49 -10.98
CA ILE A 30 -8.74 -11.94 -10.12
C ILE A 30 -7.44 -12.04 -10.92
N LYS A 31 -7.50 -12.65 -12.10
CA LYS A 31 -6.33 -12.79 -12.97
C LYS A 31 -5.81 -11.42 -13.42
N ALA A 32 -6.68 -10.54 -13.89
CA ALA A 32 -6.32 -9.20 -14.36
C ALA A 32 -5.61 -8.40 -13.27
N TYR A 33 -6.17 -8.38 -12.06
CA TYR A 33 -5.57 -7.71 -10.92
C TYR A 33 -4.19 -8.29 -10.56
N ARG A 34 -4.09 -9.62 -10.47
CA ARG A 34 -2.83 -10.30 -10.17
C ARG A 34 -1.75 -10.02 -11.21
N ASP A 35 -2.09 -10.07 -12.49
CA ASP A 35 -1.15 -9.83 -13.58
C ASP A 35 -0.62 -8.39 -13.55
N GLN A 36 -1.50 -7.42 -13.26
CA GLN A 36 -1.12 -6.02 -13.06
C GLN A 36 -0.19 -5.85 -11.85
N VAL A 37 -0.47 -6.50 -10.73
CA VAL A 37 0.40 -6.47 -9.53
C VAL A 37 1.77 -7.05 -9.84
N ILE A 38 1.84 -8.18 -10.57
CA ILE A 38 3.11 -8.81 -10.98
C ILE A 38 3.92 -7.84 -11.85
N TYR A 39 3.29 -7.20 -12.83
CA TYR A 39 3.97 -6.27 -13.73
C TYR A 39 4.52 -5.06 -12.98
N VAL A 40 3.68 -4.41 -12.16
CA VAL A 40 4.09 -3.25 -11.37
C VAL A 40 5.20 -3.61 -10.39
N SER A 41 5.12 -4.78 -9.75
CA SER A 41 6.18 -5.24 -8.83
C SER A 41 7.54 -5.42 -9.54
N LYS A 42 7.55 -5.97 -10.76
CA LYS A 42 8.77 -6.06 -11.57
C LYS A 42 9.37 -4.69 -11.91
N LEU A 43 8.50 -3.72 -12.29
CA LEU A 43 8.95 -2.35 -12.59
C LEU A 43 9.51 -1.66 -11.35
N LEU A 44 8.86 -1.81 -10.20
CA LEU A 44 9.33 -1.26 -8.93
C LEU A 44 10.69 -1.84 -8.54
N GLN A 45 10.86 -3.16 -8.64
CA GLN A 45 12.13 -3.81 -8.35
C GLN A 45 13.25 -3.26 -9.24
N GLN A 46 13.03 -3.22 -10.56
CA GLN A 46 14.01 -2.66 -11.50
C GLN A 46 14.34 -1.19 -11.23
N THR A 47 13.35 -0.42 -10.78
CA THR A 47 13.55 0.99 -10.44
C THR A 47 14.38 1.13 -9.17
N ILE A 48 14.09 0.34 -8.15
CA ILE A 48 14.85 0.33 -6.88
C ILE A 48 16.31 -0.09 -7.14
N ASP A 49 16.53 -1.16 -7.91
CA ASP A 49 17.87 -1.63 -8.26
C ASP A 49 18.68 -0.51 -8.94
N LYS A 50 18.07 0.17 -9.92
CA LYS A 50 18.70 1.30 -10.61
C LYS A 50 18.97 2.49 -9.70
N LEU A 51 18.08 2.79 -8.75
CA LEU A 51 18.30 3.86 -7.77
C LEU A 51 19.49 3.56 -6.89
N ILE A 52 19.62 2.31 -6.43
CA ILE A 52 20.75 1.89 -5.60
C ILE A 52 22.07 1.90 -6.42
N GLU A 53 22.04 1.34 -7.64
CA GLU A 53 23.22 1.24 -8.51
C GLU A 53 23.75 2.60 -8.96
N ASN A 54 22.89 3.58 -9.23
CA ASN A 54 23.26 4.87 -9.80
C ASN A 54 23.35 6.01 -8.77
N SER A 55 23.19 5.72 -7.49
CA SER A 55 23.35 6.73 -6.44
C SER A 55 24.79 6.81 -5.97
N ASP A 56 25.37 8.01 -5.94
CA ASP A 56 26.73 8.24 -5.44
C ASP A 56 26.87 7.88 -3.95
N SER A 57 25.77 7.96 -3.21
CA SER A 57 25.66 7.53 -1.82
C SER A 57 24.44 6.62 -1.67
N PRO A 58 24.46 5.59 -0.84
CA PRO A 58 23.35 4.70 -0.64
C PRO A 58 22.08 5.47 -0.22
N PRO A 59 20.98 5.38 -0.99
CA PRO A 59 19.79 6.17 -0.71
C PRO A 59 18.95 5.57 0.43
N ILE A 60 18.16 6.41 1.09
CA ILE A 60 17.03 5.95 1.90
C ILE A 60 15.84 5.81 0.95
N ILE A 61 15.22 4.62 0.89
CA ILE A 61 14.07 4.37 0.02
C ILE A 61 12.86 4.01 0.87
N ILE A 62 11.74 4.70 0.63
CA ILE A 62 10.43 4.40 1.19
C ILE A 62 9.51 4.10 0.00
N LEU A 63 9.00 2.88 -0.06
CA LEU A 63 7.99 2.48 -1.03
C LEU A 63 6.66 2.35 -0.31
N GLN A 64 5.72 3.24 -0.62
CA GLN A 64 4.44 3.27 0.06
C GLN A 64 3.32 3.60 -0.93
N SER A 65 2.21 2.85 -0.89
CA SER A 65 0.99 3.22 -1.59
C SER A 65 0.07 4.05 -0.68
N ASP A 66 -0.78 4.85 -1.30
CA ASP A 66 -1.74 5.70 -0.60
C ASP A 66 -2.91 4.90 -0.01
N THR A 67 -3.37 3.88 -0.75
CA THR A 67 -4.43 2.96 -0.31
C THR A 67 -4.17 1.56 -0.83
N GLY A 68 -4.82 0.58 -0.21
CA GLY A 68 -4.98 -0.75 -0.77
C GLY A 68 -6.09 -0.78 -1.84
N PRO A 69 -6.27 -1.91 -2.50
CA PRO A 69 -7.24 -2.07 -3.57
C PRO A 69 -8.68 -1.85 -3.09
N ASN A 70 -9.49 -1.21 -3.93
CA ASN A 70 -10.95 -1.17 -3.74
C ASN A 70 -11.55 -2.41 -4.38
N ILE A 71 -11.59 -3.49 -3.62
CA ILE A 71 -11.99 -4.81 -4.10
C ILE A 71 -13.17 -5.30 -3.27
N ASP A 72 -14.25 -5.64 -3.93
CA ASP A 72 -15.27 -6.47 -3.33
C ASP A 72 -14.79 -7.93 -3.37
N PHE A 73 -14.24 -8.40 -2.27
CA PHE A 73 -14.02 -9.83 -2.11
C PHE A 73 -15.37 -10.56 -2.06
N ALA A 74 -15.38 -11.82 -2.48
CA ALA A 74 -16.59 -12.66 -2.44
C ALA A 74 -17.19 -12.78 -1.01
N ASP A 75 -16.41 -12.48 0.01
CA ASP A 75 -16.85 -12.30 1.39
C ASP A 75 -17.02 -10.81 1.67
N THR A 76 -18.24 -10.32 1.52
CA THR A 76 -18.64 -8.92 1.60
C THR A 76 -18.83 -8.40 3.03
N THR A 77 -18.07 -8.88 4.00
CA THR A 77 -18.07 -8.27 5.32
C THR A 77 -17.43 -6.88 5.25
N LYS A 78 -17.96 -5.93 6.04
CA LYS A 78 -17.36 -4.59 6.15
C LYS A 78 -15.89 -4.66 6.57
N GLU A 79 -15.53 -5.62 7.38
CA GLU A 79 -14.16 -5.87 7.84
C GLU A 79 -13.24 -6.26 6.69
N ALA A 80 -13.66 -7.17 5.80
CA ALA A 80 -12.87 -7.55 4.63
C ALA A 80 -12.61 -6.36 3.70
N HIS A 81 -13.61 -5.50 3.51
CA HIS A 81 -13.46 -4.26 2.75
C HIS A 81 -12.46 -3.30 3.41
N TYR A 82 -12.54 -3.10 4.73
CA TYR A 82 -11.60 -2.25 5.46
C TYR A 82 -10.17 -2.80 5.39
N ILE A 83 -10.00 -4.10 5.59
CA ILE A 83 -8.70 -4.77 5.46
C ILE A 83 -8.13 -4.53 4.06
N GLY A 84 -8.91 -4.76 3.01
CA GLY A 84 -8.48 -4.52 1.63
C GLY A 84 -7.99 -3.08 1.43
N ARG A 85 -8.76 -2.09 1.84
CA ARG A 85 -8.44 -0.67 1.67
C ARG A 85 -7.23 -0.21 2.47
N MET A 86 -6.98 -0.80 3.64
CA MET A 86 -5.85 -0.47 4.51
C MET A 86 -4.60 -1.31 4.25
N SER A 87 -4.71 -2.38 3.42
CA SER A 87 -3.56 -3.21 3.03
C SER A 87 -2.75 -2.53 1.95
N ILE A 88 -1.84 -1.65 2.36
CA ILE A 88 -0.95 -0.90 1.49
C ILE A 88 0.39 -1.61 1.29
N ILE A 89 1.06 -1.32 0.17
CA ILE A 89 2.50 -1.60 0.07
C ILE A 89 3.20 -0.63 1.01
N ASN A 90 4.07 -1.15 1.88
CA ASN A 90 4.86 -0.34 2.79
C ASN A 90 6.21 -1.02 3.03
N ALA A 91 7.25 -0.56 2.34
CA ALA A 91 8.58 -1.16 2.40
C ALA A 91 9.66 -0.09 2.53
N TYR A 92 10.77 -0.47 3.15
CA TYR A 92 11.85 0.45 3.50
C TYR A 92 13.19 -0.15 3.12
N TYR A 93 14.09 0.69 2.63
CA TYR A 93 15.50 0.39 2.51
C TYR A 93 16.31 1.48 3.20
N PHE A 94 17.08 1.08 4.22
CA PHE A 94 18.01 1.94 4.95
C PHE A 94 19.41 1.41 4.77
N PRO A 95 20.35 2.22 4.28
CA PRO A 95 21.71 1.78 4.03
C PRO A 95 22.50 1.42 5.29
N ASP A 96 22.08 1.90 6.44
CA ASP A 96 22.68 1.62 7.75
C ASP A 96 21.98 0.49 8.53
N GLU A 97 20.97 -0.15 7.92
CA GLU A 97 20.19 -1.28 8.46
C GLU A 97 19.49 -0.99 9.82
N LYS A 98 19.24 0.27 10.16
CA LYS A 98 18.57 0.66 11.39
C LYS A 98 17.05 0.58 11.27
N TYR A 99 16.47 -0.58 11.47
CA TYR A 99 15.04 -0.86 11.35
C TYR A 99 14.31 -0.96 12.71
N ASP A 100 14.98 -0.68 13.83
CA ASP A 100 14.48 -0.94 15.20
C ASP A 100 13.17 -0.21 15.54
N LEU A 101 12.87 0.90 14.87
CA LEU A 101 11.63 1.67 15.06
C LEU A 101 10.49 1.23 14.13
N LEU A 102 10.75 0.32 13.18
CA LEU A 102 9.71 -0.21 12.31
C LEU A 102 9.06 -1.45 12.95
N TYR A 103 7.76 -1.60 12.74
CA TYR A 103 6.97 -2.73 13.22
C TYR A 103 5.90 -3.13 12.20
N HIS A 104 5.33 -4.33 12.34
CA HIS A 104 4.50 -4.97 11.32
C HIS A 104 3.31 -4.11 10.86
N ASP A 105 2.56 -3.54 11.80
CA ASP A 105 1.32 -2.80 11.51
C ASP A 105 1.52 -1.27 11.54
N ILE A 106 2.74 -0.81 11.22
CA ILE A 106 3.07 0.61 11.25
C ILE A 106 2.21 1.42 10.27
N THR A 107 1.57 2.46 10.78
CA THR A 107 0.79 3.37 9.94
C THR A 107 1.67 4.38 9.18
N PRO A 108 1.21 4.95 8.05
CA PRO A 108 1.97 5.95 7.30
C PRO A 108 2.46 7.14 8.14
N VAL A 109 1.69 7.55 9.14
CA VAL A 109 2.11 8.62 10.07
C VAL A 109 3.33 8.21 10.88
N ASN A 110 3.33 7.00 11.43
CA ASN A 110 4.46 6.49 12.20
C ASN A 110 5.63 6.05 11.30
N SER A 111 5.38 5.66 10.06
CA SER A 111 6.42 5.37 9.07
C SER A 111 7.41 6.52 8.95
N PHE A 112 6.91 7.73 8.68
CA PHE A 112 7.78 8.91 8.56
C PHE A 112 8.40 9.34 9.88
N ARG A 113 7.70 9.18 11.01
CA ARG A 113 8.28 9.45 12.34
C ARG A 113 9.44 8.52 12.65
N ALA A 114 9.27 7.21 12.38
CA ALA A 114 10.33 6.22 12.53
C ALA A 114 11.54 6.53 11.63
N VAL A 115 11.30 6.88 10.35
CA VAL A 115 12.37 7.28 9.43
C VAL A 115 13.12 8.50 9.92
N PHE A 116 12.42 9.56 10.32
CA PHE A 116 13.06 10.78 10.81
C PHE A 116 13.88 10.52 12.09
N ASP A 117 13.35 9.76 13.01
CA ASP A 117 14.04 9.48 14.27
C ASP A 117 15.24 8.55 14.08
N SER A 118 15.13 7.51 13.22
CA SER A 118 16.22 6.57 12.99
C SER A 118 17.32 7.13 12.08
N GLN A 119 16.94 7.81 10.99
CA GLN A 119 17.89 8.22 9.95
C GLN A 119 18.44 9.65 10.14
N PHE A 120 17.66 10.53 10.76
CA PHE A 120 18.02 11.94 10.94
C PHE A 120 18.16 12.35 12.39
N GLN A 121 18.10 11.41 13.33
CA GLN A 121 18.30 11.64 14.77
C GLN A 121 17.36 12.70 15.35
N THR A 122 16.15 12.78 14.82
CA THR A 122 15.09 13.61 15.40
C THR A 122 14.51 12.91 16.64
N ASN A 123 13.66 13.57 17.37
CA ASN A 123 13.01 13.02 18.56
C ASN A 123 11.50 13.25 18.49
N ASN A 124 10.88 12.79 17.40
CA ASN A 124 9.44 12.93 17.21
C ASN A 124 8.64 11.93 18.07
N GLY A 125 9.22 10.77 18.34
CA GLY A 125 8.56 9.62 18.97
C GLY A 125 7.40 9.07 18.14
N LEU A 126 6.97 7.87 18.44
CA LEU A 126 5.82 7.25 17.76
C LEU A 126 4.51 7.66 18.41
N LEU A 127 3.46 7.80 17.61
CA LEU A 127 2.10 8.04 18.06
C LEU A 127 1.35 6.71 18.21
N LYS A 128 0.21 6.73 18.91
CA LYS A 128 -0.70 5.60 18.86
C LYS A 128 -1.28 5.48 17.45
N ASP A 129 -1.17 4.31 16.83
CA ASP A 129 -1.76 4.06 15.52
C ASP A 129 -3.27 4.19 15.57
N LYS A 130 -3.82 4.86 14.57
CA LYS A 130 -5.25 5.03 14.36
C LYS A 130 -5.55 4.96 12.88
N LEU A 131 -6.57 4.17 12.55
CA LEU A 131 -7.07 4.00 11.19
C LEU A 131 -8.48 4.55 11.12
N PHE A 132 -8.74 5.34 10.08
CA PHE A 132 -10.04 5.96 9.84
C PHE A 132 -10.53 5.65 8.44
N PHE A 133 -11.81 5.38 8.33
CA PHE A 133 -12.49 5.15 7.07
C PHE A 133 -13.57 6.22 6.84
N SER A 134 -13.70 6.68 5.59
CA SER A 134 -14.81 7.52 5.14
C SER A 134 -15.27 7.10 3.76
N THR A 135 -16.51 7.41 3.39
CA THR A 135 -17.07 7.13 2.06
C THR A 135 -17.16 8.40 1.23
N TYR A 136 -17.25 8.25 -0.10
CA TYR A 136 -17.48 9.38 -1.01
C TYR A 136 -18.78 10.15 -0.72
N GLU A 137 -19.79 9.47 -0.18
CA GLU A 137 -21.08 10.08 0.19
C GLU A 137 -20.97 10.90 1.48
N LYS A 138 -19.99 10.57 2.35
CA LYS A 138 -19.79 11.18 3.66
C LYS A 138 -18.31 11.44 3.91
N LEU A 139 -17.69 12.25 3.06
CA LEU A 139 -16.24 12.53 3.05
C LEU A 139 -15.66 12.98 4.39
N TYR A 140 -16.43 13.69 5.19
CA TYR A 140 -15.98 14.24 6.49
C TYR A 140 -16.48 13.45 7.68
N THR A 141 -17.10 12.29 7.47
CA THR A 141 -17.52 11.38 8.54
C THR A 141 -16.48 10.29 8.70
N PHE A 142 -15.55 10.48 9.64
CA PHE A 142 -14.49 9.53 9.92
C PHE A 142 -14.97 8.47 10.91
N ILE A 143 -14.89 7.20 10.53
CA ILE A 143 -15.17 6.05 11.37
C ILE A 143 -13.83 5.45 11.78
N GLU A 144 -13.53 5.42 13.08
CA GLU A 144 -12.33 4.75 13.58
C GLU A 144 -12.51 3.23 13.45
N ILE A 145 -11.59 2.59 12.73
CA ILE A 145 -11.62 1.15 12.40
C ILE A 145 -10.38 0.41 12.91
N THR A 146 -9.59 1.03 13.75
CA THR A 146 -8.30 0.51 14.25
C THR A 146 -8.43 -0.90 14.83
N ASP A 147 -9.39 -1.09 15.73
CA ASP A 147 -9.58 -2.37 16.42
C ASP A 147 -10.18 -3.48 15.51
N SER A 148 -10.68 -3.11 14.34
CA SER A 148 -11.19 -4.07 13.34
C SER A 148 -10.08 -4.64 12.43
N ILE A 149 -8.88 -4.01 12.43
CA ILE A 149 -7.81 -4.33 11.49
C ILE A 149 -6.53 -4.73 12.21
N ILE A 150 -6.14 -3.97 13.24
CA ILE A 150 -4.93 -4.25 14.02
C ILE A 150 -5.29 -5.27 15.10
N VAL A 151 -4.93 -6.52 14.87
CA VAL A 151 -5.03 -7.59 15.89
C VAL A 151 -3.82 -7.45 16.81
N ARG A 152 -4.05 -7.04 18.04
CA ARG A 152 -3.03 -6.90 19.10
C ARG A 152 -2.83 -8.20 19.86
#